data_2033899ad06abfe21cf4940ea124c9c9
#
_entry.id   2033899ad06abfe21cf4940ea124c9c9
#
_cell.length_a   1.000
_cell.length_b   1.000
_cell.length_c   1.000
_cell.angle_alpha   90.00
_cell.angle_beta   90.00
_cell.angle_gamma   90.00
#
_symmetry.space_group_name_H-M   'P 1'
#
loop_
_entity.id
_entity.type
_entity.pdbx_description
1 polymer ?
#
loop_
_entity_poly.entity_id
_entity_poly.type
_entity_poly.pdbx_seq_one_letter_code
_entity_poly.pdbx_strand_id
1 'polypeptide(L)'
;MNSEIKKVIREEYVKCAASPSYFMKKYCNIQHPKRGRILFNLFPFQDRVLTLFQENPYSIVLKSRQLGLSTLCAGYSLWIMLFQPDKNILCIATKQETAKNMVTKVKFMYENLPSWLKEQNKPAEDNKLTLRLNNGSQIKATSASSDAGRSEAVSLLIVDEAAFINNIGEIWASAQQTLA
;
A
#
# COMPACT_ATOMS: atom_id res chain seq x y z
N MET A 1 -19.36 -14.19 -20.49
CA MET A 1 -19.75 -13.16 -19.52
C MET A 1 -20.68 -12.18 -20.22
N ASN A 2 -21.89 -11.96 -19.69
CA ASN A 2 -22.93 -11.12 -20.28
C ASN A 2 -22.42 -9.67 -20.45
N SER A 3 -22.84 -8.98 -21.53
CA SER A 3 -22.47 -7.58 -21.84
C SER A 3 -22.81 -6.62 -20.67
N GLU A 4 -23.92 -6.85 -20.02
CA GLU A 4 -24.40 -6.08 -18.88
C GLU A 4 -23.47 -6.22 -17.65
N ILE A 5 -23.00 -7.43 -17.36
CA ILE A 5 -22.03 -7.69 -16.27
C ILE A 5 -20.70 -6.98 -16.54
N LYS A 6 -20.22 -7.00 -17.79
CA LYS A 6 -18.99 -6.28 -18.18
C LYS A 6 -19.11 -4.78 -17.96
N LYS A 7 -20.27 -4.20 -18.27
CA LYS A 7 -20.56 -2.78 -18.06
C LYS A 7 -20.50 -2.42 -16.58
N VAL A 8 -21.19 -3.19 -15.75
CA VAL A 8 -21.20 -2.99 -14.29
C VAL A 8 -19.79 -3.08 -13.68
N ILE A 9 -19.01 -4.10 -14.08
CA ILE A 9 -17.62 -4.27 -13.62
C ILE A 9 -16.77 -3.06 -14.03
N ARG A 10 -16.92 -2.56 -15.26
CA ARG A 10 -16.16 -1.40 -15.75
C ARG A 10 -16.51 -0.12 -14.97
N GLU A 11 -17.78 0.13 -14.73
CA GLU A 11 -18.22 1.28 -13.93
C GLU A 11 -17.69 1.21 -12.51
N GLU A 12 -17.69 0.02 -11.91
CA GLU A 12 -17.20 -0.20 -10.58
C GLU A 12 -15.66 -0.07 -10.49
N TYR A 13 -14.94 -0.55 -11.51
CA TYR A 13 -13.50 -0.36 -11.63
C TYR A 13 -13.13 1.12 -11.67
N VAL A 14 -13.85 1.93 -12.44
CA VAL A 14 -13.62 3.39 -12.51
C VAL A 14 -13.83 4.07 -11.15
N LYS A 15 -14.88 3.70 -10.40
CA LYS A 15 -15.11 4.23 -9.04
C LYS A 15 -13.97 3.86 -8.09
N CYS A 16 -13.50 2.62 -8.15
CA CYS A 16 -12.38 2.17 -7.34
C CYS A 16 -11.08 2.90 -7.71
N ALA A 17 -10.79 3.06 -8.99
CA ALA A 17 -9.62 3.78 -9.47
C ALA A 17 -9.62 5.27 -9.09
N ALA A 18 -10.79 5.89 -9.06
CA ALA A 18 -10.95 7.30 -8.71
C ALA A 18 -10.83 7.60 -7.21
N SER A 19 -11.04 6.60 -6.34
CA SER A 19 -11.06 6.83 -4.88
C SER A 19 -10.48 5.67 -4.09
N PRO A 20 -9.30 5.85 -3.46
CA PRO A 20 -8.73 4.85 -2.56
C PRO A 20 -9.63 4.56 -1.35
N SER A 21 -10.33 5.58 -0.84
CA SER A 21 -11.29 5.43 0.25
C SER A 21 -12.46 4.53 -0.14
N TYR A 22 -13.05 4.77 -1.32
CA TYR A 22 -14.14 3.93 -1.83
C TYR A 22 -13.68 2.47 -2.01
N PHE A 23 -12.53 2.28 -2.66
CA PHE A 23 -11.95 0.96 -2.87
C PHE A 23 -11.73 0.22 -1.55
N MET A 24 -11.09 0.88 -0.57
CA MET A 24 -10.79 0.24 0.71
C MET A 24 -12.05 -0.13 1.48
N LYS A 25 -13.00 0.78 1.62
CA LYS A 25 -14.25 0.55 2.36
C LYS A 25 -15.10 -0.56 1.76
N LYS A 26 -15.03 -0.74 0.44
CA LYS A 26 -15.90 -1.69 -0.25
C LYS A 26 -15.27 -3.06 -0.50
N TYR A 27 -13.96 -3.11 -0.71
CA TYR A 27 -13.29 -4.33 -1.17
C TYR A 27 -12.13 -4.80 -0.32
N CYS A 28 -11.47 -3.91 0.45
CA CYS A 28 -10.36 -4.35 1.26
C CYS A 28 -10.84 -5.05 2.54
N ASN A 29 -10.30 -6.24 2.75
CA ASN A 29 -10.44 -6.94 4.02
C ASN A 29 -9.17 -6.79 4.84
N ILE A 30 -9.31 -6.63 6.15
CA ILE A 30 -8.21 -6.57 7.10
C ILE A 30 -8.32 -7.69 8.11
N GLN A 31 -7.17 -8.08 8.67
CA GLN A 31 -7.14 -9.05 9.76
C GLN A 31 -7.28 -8.31 11.09
N HIS A 32 -8.44 -8.48 11.75
CA HIS A 32 -8.70 -7.93 13.06
C HIS A 32 -8.35 -8.96 14.15
N PRO A 33 -7.61 -8.59 15.23
CA PRO A 33 -7.13 -9.56 16.23
C PRO A 33 -8.22 -10.41 16.88
N LYS A 34 -9.41 -9.83 17.09
CA LYS A 34 -10.53 -10.51 17.77
C LYS A 34 -11.62 -11.03 16.82
N ARG A 35 -11.78 -10.38 15.64
CA ARG A 35 -12.91 -10.67 14.72
C ARG A 35 -12.48 -11.42 13.47
N GLY A 36 -11.17 -11.73 13.32
CA GLY A 36 -10.64 -12.34 12.11
C GLY A 36 -10.72 -11.41 10.90
N ARG A 37 -11.17 -11.92 9.76
CA ARG A 37 -11.31 -11.14 8.54
C ARG A 37 -12.55 -10.24 8.58
N ILE A 38 -12.36 -8.94 8.43
CA ILE A 38 -13.43 -7.94 8.35
C ILE A 38 -13.15 -6.94 7.23
N LEU A 39 -14.19 -6.26 6.73
CA LEU A 39 -14.03 -5.13 5.82
C LEU A 39 -13.30 -3.97 6.51
N PHE A 40 -12.48 -3.27 5.73
CA PHE A 40 -11.74 -2.12 6.23
C PHE A 40 -12.64 -0.88 6.30
N ASN A 41 -13.43 -0.80 7.36
CA ASN A 41 -14.20 0.40 7.66
C ASN A 41 -13.25 1.50 8.16
N LEU A 42 -12.96 2.47 7.31
CA LEU A 42 -12.07 3.58 7.64
C LEU A 42 -12.70 4.49 8.70
N PHE A 43 -11.89 4.89 9.67
CA PHE A 43 -12.26 5.98 10.58
C PHE A 43 -12.21 7.33 9.84
N PRO A 44 -12.99 8.35 10.27
CA PRO A 44 -12.99 9.67 9.61
C PRO A 44 -11.59 10.31 9.49
N PHE A 45 -10.71 10.11 10.48
CA PHE A 45 -9.35 10.63 10.41
C PHE A 45 -8.49 9.89 9.36
N GLN A 46 -8.74 8.60 9.12
CA GLN A 46 -8.03 7.83 8.09
C GLN A 46 -8.44 8.30 6.68
N ASP A 47 -9.70 8.64 6.48
CA ASP A 47 -10.15 9.27 5.23
C ASP A 47 -9.42 10.59 4.98
N ARG A 48 -9.30 11.45 6.01
CA ARG A 48 -8.53 12.70 5.89
C ARG A 48 -7.05 12.44 5.56
N VAL A 49 -6.43 11.43 6.18
CA VAL A 49 -5.05 11.06 5.88
C VAL A 49 -4.89 10.59 4.44
N LEU A 50 -5.84 9.83 3.89
CA LEU A 50 -5.82 9.43 2.47
C LEU A 50 -5.89 10.63 1.53
N THR A 51 -6.73 11.61 1.85
CA THR A 51 -6.79 12.87 1.09
C THR A 51 -5.45 13.58 1.13
N LEU A 52 -4.83 13.70 2.31
CA LEU A 52 -3.50 14.31 2.44
C LEU A 52 -2.42 13.58 1.63
N PHE A 53 -2.46 12.26 1.56
CA PHE A 53 -1.54 11.47 0.73
C PHE A 53 -1.69 11.74 -0.77
N GLN A 54 -2.89 12.06 -1.22
CA GLN A 54 -3.17 12.37 -2.63
C GLN A 54 -2.83 13.83 -3.00
N GLU A 55 -2.97 14.75 -2.06
CA GLU A 55 -2.79 16.18 -2.29
C GLU A 55 -1.35 16.67 -2.03
N ASN A 56 -0.55 15.90 -1.28
CA ASN A 56 0.77 16.33 -0.86
C ASN A 56 1.84 15.29 -1.24
N PRO A 57 2.94 15.71 -1.88
CA PRO A 57 4.03 14.81 -2.22
C PRO A 57 4.74 14.26 -0.98
N TYR A 58 4.73 14.98 0.14
CA TYR A 58 5.32 14.58 1.40
C TYR A 58 4.32 14.72 2.54
N SER A 59 4.25 13.70 3.38
CA SER A 59 3.36 13.69 4.53
C SER A 59 4.04 13.10 5.76
N ILE A 60 3.94 13.79 6.88
CA ILE A 60 4.39 13.29 8.19
C ILE A 60 3.15 13.15 9.07
N VAL A 61 2.94 11.95 9.60
CA VAL A 61 1.79 11.66 10.46
C VAL A 61 2.27 11.33 11.88
N LEU A 62 2.07 12.26 12.80
CA LEU A 62 2.26 12.00 14.21
C LEU A 62 1.06 11.26 14.78
N LYS A 63 1.29 10.08 15.32
CA LYS A 63 0.21 9.18 15.76
C LYS A 63 0.56 8.46 17.07
N SER A 64 -0.45 8.11 17.85
CA SER A 64 -0.34 7.09 18.89
C SER A 64 -0.33 5.68 18.27
N ARG A 65 -0.05 4.67 19.09
CA ARG A 65 -0.09 3.27 18.68
C ARG A 65 -1.53 2.83 18.38
N GLN A 66 -1.67 1.78 17.55
CA GLN A 66 -2.94 1.08 17.25
C GLN A 66 -4.02 1.90 16.53
N LEU A 67 -3.68 3.01 15.88
CA LEU A 67 -4.60 3.79 15.04
C LEU A 67 -4.79 3.24 13.62
N GLY A 68 -4.20 2.09 13.32
CA GLY A 68 -4.37 1.42 12.02
C GLY A 68 -3.71 2.11 10.82
N LEU A 69 -2.78 3.07 11.04
CA LEU A 69 -2.13 3.80 9.94
C LEU A 69 -1.25 2.92 9.07
N SER A 70 -0.50 1.98 9.63
CA SER A 70 0.25 1.01 8.82
C SER A 70 -0.67 0.14 7.96
N THR A 71 -1.88 -0.15 8.44
CA THR A 71 -2.91 -0.86 7.66
C THR A 71 -3.49 0.05 6.56
N LEU A 72 -3.66 1.34 6.85
CA LEU A 72 -4.08 2.35 5.86
C LEU A 72 -3.02 2.48 4.74
N CYS A 73 -1.75 2.58 5.09
CA CYS A 73 -0.64 2.62 4.13
C CYS A 73 -0.60 1.35 3.26
N ALA A 74 -0.85 0.17 3.83
CA ALA A 74 -0.95 -1.08 3.07
C ALA A 74 -2.10 -1.05 2.06
N GLY A 75 -3.28 -0.58 2.46
CA GLY A 75 -4.44 -0.41 1.57
C GLY A 75 -4.18 0.61 0.46
N TYR A 76 -3.53 1.73 0.78
CA TYR A 76 -3.13 2.74 -0.20
C TYR A 76 -2.10 2.22 -1.20
N SER A 77 -1.12 1.46 -0.70
CA SER A 77 -0.14 0.77 -1.56
C SER A 77 -0.82 -0.20 -2.53
N LEU A 78 -1.74 -1.02 -2.03
CA LEU A 78 -2.50 -1.93 -2.87
C LEU A 78 -3.32 -1.20 -3.93
N TRP A 79 -3.97 -0.09 -3.56
CA TRP A 79 -4.73 0.75 -4.49
C TRP A 79 -3.83 1.28 -5.62
N ILE A 80 -2.66 1.85 -5.29
CA ILE A 80 -1.69 2.30 -6.30
C ILE A 80 -1.30 1.14 -7.21
N MET A 81 -0.94 -0.02 -6.65
CA MET A 81 -0.49 -1.18 -7.42
C MET A 81 -1.55 -1.72 -8.38
N LEU A 82 -2.83 -1.66 -8.01
CA LEU A 82 -3.93 -2.18 -8.83
C LEU A 82 -4.33 -1.23 -9.97
N PHE A 83 -4.33 0.07 -9.70
CA PHE A 83 -4.94 1.06 -10.60
C PHE A 83 -3.92 1.91 -11.35
N GLN A 84 -2.63 1.81 -11.01
CA GLN A 84 -1.55 2.52 -11.68
C GLN A 84 -0.45 1.53 -12.08
N PRO A 85 -0.11 1.41 -13.37
CA PRO A 85 0.94 0.50 -13.81
C PRO A 85 2.33 1.03 -13.45
N ASP A 86 3.29 0.11 -13.40
CA ASP A 86 4.73 0.37 -13.26
C ASP A 86 5.10 1.20 -12.01
N LYS A 87 4.34 1.04 -10.93
CA LYS A 87 4.61 1.74 -9.65
C LYS A 87 5.50 0.90 -8.75
N ASN A 88 6.56 1.53 -8.27
CA ASN A 88 7.50 0.93 -7.33
C ASN A 88 7.30 1.53 -5.93
N ILE A 89 6.85 0.70 -4.99
CA ILE A 89 6.59 1.10 -3.61
C ILE A 89 7.64 0.50 -2.70
N LEU A 90 8.32 1.34 -1.94
CA LEU A 90 9.31 0.92 -0.96
C LEU A 90 8.80 1.18 0.45
N CYS A 91 8.81 0.14 1.29
CA CYS A 91 8.52 0.24 2.71
C CYS A 91 9.80 0.04 3.52
N ILE A 92 10.17 1.05 4.30
CA ILE A 92 11.32 1.03 5.23
C ILE A 92 10.78 1.03 6.65
N ALA A 93 11.35 0.17 7.52
CA ALA A 93 11.10 0.17 8.95
C ALA A 93 12.39 -0.15 9.71
N THR A 94 12.37 0.07 11.04
CA THR A 94 13.53 -0.19 11.93
C THR A 94 14.10 -1.60 11.78
N LYS A 95 13.23 -2.59 11.63
CA LYS A 95 13.59 -4.01 11.46
C LYS A 95 12.92 -4.58 10.22
N GLN A 96 13.61 -5.50 9.55
CA GLN A 96 13.08 -6.20 8.39
C GLN A 96 11.74 -6.90 8.67
N GLU A 97 11.57 -7.47 9.87
CA GLU A 97 10.32 -8.11 10.27
C GLU A 97 9.15 -7.11 10.34
N THR A 98 9.39 -5.90 10.82
CA THR A 98 8.38 -4.83 10.83
C THR A 98 8.01 -4.40 9.40
N ALA A 99 8.99 -4.22 8.52
CA ALA A 99 8.76 -3.90 7.12
C ALA A 99 8.02 -5.03 6.39
N LYS A 100 8.37 -6.29 6.62
CA LYS A 100 7.68 -7.48 6.10
C LYS A 100 6.19 -7.51 6.48
N ASN A 101 5.83 -7.05 7.68
CA ASN A 101 4.44 -6.99 8.10
C ASN A 101 3.59 -6.06 7.22
N MET A 102 4.19 -5.02 6.62
CA MET A 102 3.50 -4.18 5.63
C MET A 102 3.14 -4.98 4.38
N VAL A 103 4.10 -5.71 3.80
CA VAL A 103 3.86 -6.56 2.63
C VAL A 103 2.85 -7.65 2.94
N THR A 104 2.91 -8.25 4.13
CA THR A 104 1.91 -9.26 4.58
C THR A 104 0.50 -8.69 4.61
N LYS A 105 0.31 -7.44 5.07
CA LYS A 105 -1.00 -6.77 5.04
C LYS A 105 -1.50 -6.52 3.62
N VAL A 106 -0.62 -6.08 2.72
CA VAL A 106 -0.96 -5.87 1.31
C VAL A 106 -1.41 -7.19 0.67
N LYS A 107 -0.67 -8.27 0.89
CA LYS A 107 -1.02 -9.61 0.38
C LYS A 107 -2.36 -10.10 0.93
N PHE A 108 -2.57 -9.98 2.24
CA PHE A 108 -3.84 -10.36 2.85
C PHE A 108 -5.02 -9.61 2.22
N MET A 109 -4.88 -8.31 2.00
CA MET A 109 -5.92 -7.52 1.31
C MET A 109 -6.10 -8.00 -0.13
N TYR A 110 -5.01 -8.20 -0.89
CA TYR A 110 -5.04 -8.66 -2.28
C TYR A 110 -5.71 -10.03 -2.41
N GLU A 111 -5.35 -11.00 -1.58
CA GLU A 111 -5.89 -12.36 -1.60
C GLU A 111 -7.42 -12.38 -1.40
N ASN A 112 -7.93 -11.44 -0.62
CA ASN A 112 -9.35 -11.31 -0.31
C ASN A 112 -10.14 -10.37 -1.23
N LEU A 113 -9.52 -9.88 -2.31
CA LEU A 113 -10.23 -9.10 -3.34
C LEU A 113 -11.14 -10.00 -4.19
N PRO A 114 -12.22 -9.44 -4.77
CA PRO A 114 -13.02 -10.12 -5.77
C PRO A 114 -12.19 -10.58 -6.98
N SER A 115 -12.56 -11.68 -7.61
CA SER A 115 -11.84 -12.25 -8.76
C SER A 115 -11.67 -11.27 -9.91
N TRP A 116 -12.68 -10.46 -10.20
CA TRP A 116 -12.64 -9.48 -11.29
C TRP A 116 -11.57 -8.39 -11.12
N LEU A 117 -11.18 -8.04 -9.87
CA LEU A 117 -10.06 -7.14 -9.60
C LEU A 117 -8.71 -7.86 -9.72
N LYS A 118 -8.65 -9.14 -9.31
CA LYS A 118 -7.41 -9.94 -9.34
C LYS A 118 -7.05 -10.43 -10.74
N GLU A 119 -8.04 -10.75 -11.57
CA GLU A 119 -7.80 -11.29 -12.93
C GLU A 119 -6.98 -10.36 -13.82
N GLN A 120 -7.13 -9.05 -13.64
CA GLN A 120 -6.39 -8.04 -14.39
C GLN A 120 -4.97 -7.80 -13.85
N ASN A 121 -4.72 -8.16 -12.59
CA ASN A 121 -3.49 -7.83 -11.87
C ASN A 121 -2.98 -9.04 -11.09
N LYS A 122 -2.61 -10.12 -11.80
CA LYS A 122 -2.09 -11.34 -11.18
C LYS A 122 -0.69 -11.14 -10.61
N PRO A 123 -0.32 -11.84 -9.51
CA PRO A 123 1.03 -11.82 -9.00
C PRO A 123 2.01 -12.39 -10.04
N ALA A 124 3.09 -11.64 -10.31
CA ALA A 124 4.23 -12.07 -11.10
C ALA A 124 5.37 -12.52 -10.18
N GLU A 125 5.49 -11.92 -8.99
CA GLU A 125 6.41 -12.33 -7.94
C GLU A 125 5.70 -12.21 -6.59
N ASP A 126 5.82 -13.26 -5.77
CA ASP A 126 5.22 -13.33 -4.44
C ASP A 126 6.18 -14.03 -3.46
N ASN A 127 6.94 -13.23 -2.70
CA ASN A 127 7.83 -13.74 -1.67
C ASN A 127 7.65 -12.95 -0.34
N LYS A 128 8.38 -13.33 0.71
CA LYS A 128 8.17 -12.74 2.05
C LYS A 128 8.33 -11.22 2.13
N LEU A 129 9.11 -10.62 1.23
CA LEU A 129 9.47 -9.20 1.25
C LEU A 129 8.95 -8.42 0.04
N THR A 130 8.40 -9.12 -0.96
CA THR A 130 7.98 -8.51 -2.22
C THR A 130 6.65 -9.07 -2.67
N LEU A 131 5.81 -8.20 -3.20
CA LEU A 131 4.68 -8.54 -4.07
C LEU A 131 4.81 -7.71 -5.34
N ARG A 132 4.90 -8.37 -6.50
CA ARG A 132 4.89 -7.73 -7.81
C ARG A 132 3.70 -8.24 -8.61
N LEU A 133 2.99 -7.34 -9.26
CA LEU A 133 1.88 -7.65 -10.14
C LEU A 133 2.34 -7.67 -11.62
N ASN A 134 1.58 -8.31 -12.47
CA ASN A 134 1.85 -8.42 -13.90
C ASN A 134 1.75 -7.09 -14.67
N ASN A 135 1.13 -6.05 -14.07
CA ASN A 135 1.13 -4.68 -14.59
C ASN A 135 2.43 -3.90 -14.29
N GLY A 136 3.47 -4.56 -13.79
CA GLY A 136 4.76 -3.96 -13.44
C GLY A 136 4.85 -3.35 -12.04
N SER A 137 3.71 -3.09 -11.38
CA SER A 137 3.70 -2.47 -10.05
C SER A 137 4.13 -3.46 -8.96
N GLN A 138 4.89 -2.96 -7.99
CA GLN A 138 5.42 -3.78 -6.89
C GLN A 138 5.47 -3.03 -5.57
N ILE A 139 5.45 -3.78 -4.46
CA ILE A 139 5.85 -3.32 -3.15
C ILE A 139 6.99 -4.18 -2.62
N LYS A 140 8.02 -3.52 -2.10
CA LYS A 140 9.17 -4.15 -1.45
C LYS A 140 9.31 -3.65 -0.02
N ALA A 141 9.74 -4.54 0.87
CA ALA A 141 10.05 -4.22 2.26
C ALA A 141 11.54 -4.36 2.53
N THR A 142 12.13 -3.39 3.21
CA THR A 142 13.53 -3.43 3.65
C THR A 142 13.68 -2.86 5.05
N SER A 143 14.76 -3.25 5.73
CA SER A 143 15.19 -2.60 6.96
C SER A 143 15.85 -1.26 6.66
N ALA A 144 15.83 -0.37 7.63
CA ALA A 144 16.53 0.89 7.58
C ALA A 144 18.06 0.64 7.49
N SER A 145 18.63 0.92 6.32
CA SER A 145 20.07 0.90 6.06
C SER A 145 20.44 2.10 5.19
N SER A 146 21.70 2.49 5.18
CA SER A 146 22.20 3.61 4.38
C SER A 146 21.94 3.44 2.87
N ASP A 147 21.77 2.21 2.42
CA ASP A 147 21.54 1.86 1.02
C ASP A 147 20.05 1.63 0.69
N ALA A 148 19.19 1.75 1.70
CA ALA A 148 17.76 1.60 1.49
C ALA A 148 17.24 2.68 0.53
N GLY A 149 16.70 2.27 -0.62
CA GLY A 149 16.13 3.17 -1.63
C GLY A 149 17.09 3.68 -2.71
N ARG A 150 18.39 3.34 -2.68
CA ARG A 150 19.36 3.84 -3.69
C ARG A 150 19.29 3.13 -5.05
N SER A 151 18.74 1.93 -5.10
CA SER A 151 18.88 1.04 -6.27
C SER A 151 17.76 1.13 -7.30
N GLU A 152 16.65 1.79 -7.00
CA GLU A 152 15.48 1.81 -7.89
C GLU A 152 14.72 3.15 -7.76
N ALA A 153 14.13 3.63 -8.89
CA ALA A 153 13.19 4.73 -8.84
C ALA A 153 11.96 4.34 -8.03
N VAL A 154 11.60 5.14 -7.03
CA VAL A 154 10.52 4.88 -6.08
C VAL A 154 9.35 5.82 -6.37
N SER A 155 8.16 5.26 -6.60
CA SER A 155 6.92 6.02 -6.80
C SER A 155 6.23 6.39 -5.48
N LEU A 156 6.41 5.57 -4.44
CA LEU A 156 5.93 5.81 -3.09
C LEU A 156 6.91 5.25 -2.08
N LEU A 157 7.39 6.09 -1.18
CA LEU A 157 8.18 5.69 -0.03
C LEU A 157 7.33 5.73 1.24
N ILE A 158 7.31 4.62 1.97
CA ILE A 158 6.68 4.51 3.28
C ILE A 158 7.76 4.25 4.31
N VAL A 159 7.90 5.16 5.27
CA VAL A 159 8.80 4.96 6.43
C VAL A 159 7.92 4.77 7.66
N ASP A 160 7.77 3.51 8.07
CA ASP A 160 6.97 3.19 9.27
C ASP A 160 7.85 3.30 10.52
N GLU A 161 7.26 3.88 11.57
CA GLU A 161 7.95 4.12 12.85
C GLU A 161 9.26 4.94 12.71
N ALA A 162 9.27 5.95 11.85
CA ALA A 162 10.44 6.77 11.51
C ALA A 162 11.17 7.32 12.75
N ALA A 163 10.45 7.66 13.83
CA ALA A 163 11.05 8.16 15.09
C ALA A 163 12.00 7.18 15.79
N PHE A 164 11.94 5.89 15.44
CA PHE A 164 12.81 4.86 16.01
C PHE A 164 13.97 4.46 15.08
N ILE A 165 14.13 5.15 13.95
CA ILE A 165 15.21 4.90 12.99
C ILE A 165 16.36 5.87 13.29
N ASN A 166 17.49 5.35 13.75
CA ASN A 166 18.63 6.17 14.20
C ASN A 166 19.18 7.11 13.11
N ASN A 167 19.25 6.66 11.86
CA ASN A 167 19.84 7.41 10.74
C ASN A 167 18.77 7.90 9.75
N ILE A 168 17.60 8.29 10.24
CA ILE A 168 16.47 8.66 9.37
C ILE A 168 16.81 9.79 8.40
N GLY A 169 17.63 10.76 8.82
CA GLY A 169 18.05 11.87 7.97
C GLY A 169 18.88 11.43 6.76
N GLU A 170 19.81 10.51 6.93
CA GLU A 170 20.63 9.95 5.84
C GLU A 170 19.79 9.09 4.89
N ILE A 171 18.90 8.26 5.45
CA ILE A 171 17.98 7.43 4.69
C ILE A 171 17.04 8.31 3.88
N TRP A 172 16.50 9.37 4.47
CA TRP A 172 15.65 10.33 3.79
C TRP A 172 16.38 11.03 2.65
N ALA A 173 17.58 11.58 2.90
CA ALA A 173 18.39 12.24 1.89
C ALA A 173 18.74 11.32 0.71
N SER A 174 18.99 10.04 0.99
CA SER A 174 19.24 9.03 -0.03
C SER A 174 17.99 8.65 -0.81
N ALA A 175 16.88 8.39 -0.13
CA ALA A 175 15.63 7.96 -0.75
C ALA A 175 14.94 9.11 -1.52
N GLN A 176 15.09 10.36 -1.08
CA GLN A 176 14.51 11.53 -1.75
C GLN A 176 15.04 11.69 -3.19
N GLN A 177 16.30 11.32 -3.44
CA GLN A 177 16.89 11.39 -4.78
C GLN A 177 16.32 10.36 -5.76
N THR A 178 15.66 9.32 -5.26
CA THR A 178 15.05 8.24 -6.05
C THR A 178 13.54 8.34 -6.17
N LEU A 179 12.92 9.31 -5.48
CA LEU A 179 11.49 9.61 -5.61
C LEU A 179 11.23 10.31 -6.95
N ALA A 180 10.35 9.73 -7.76
CA ALA A 180 9.97 10.21 -9.10
C ALA A 180 8.68 11.02 -9.03
#